data_b60963877397263a43a514f634009849
#
_entry.id   b60963877397263a43a514f634009849
#
_cell.length_a   1.000
_cell.length_b   1.000
_cell.length_c   1.000
_cell.angle_alpha   90.00
_cell.angle_beta   90.00
_cell.angle_gamma   90.00
#
_symmetry.space_group_name_H-M   'P 1'
#
loop_
_entity.id
_entity.type
_entity.pdbx_description
1 polymer ?
#
loop_
_entity_poly.entity_id
_entity_poly.type
_entity_poly.pdbx_seq_one_letter_code
_entity_poly.pdbx_strand_id
1 'polypeptide(L)'
;RSAGFTGMEKGRRFPESAAEMLPVLKKADVTLCGGWYSGTVVNESLEVNQKRIQPMIDLFKAVDAPCIVYGETARSVQGVKSAPLASKPKLSEAEIAAYGRKISDFADWCAANGMPLSYHHHMAAAIETEAELDLLMKHSTVPLLFDAGHMAFAGGDNLRVINNHWKRITHVHTKDVRMGVIDGLDRTRESFLDAVVKGAFTVPGDGSLDFEAIVKALAAKGYEGWFVVEAEQNPKVSPPLEMAKTGHKELMRVMAAAGYEVVQ
;
A
#
# COMPACT_ATOMS: atom_id res chain seq x y z
N ARG A 1 -19.95 -0.60 -0.09
CA ARG A 1 -21.03 -0.69 0.92
C ARG A 1 -21.56 -2.11 1.13
N SER A 2 -21.86 -2.88 0.09
CA SER A 2 -22.44 -4.24 0.25
C SER A 2 -21.56 -5.22 1.05
N ALA A 3 -20.26 -4.97 1.11
CA ALA A 3 -19.31 -5.71 1.96
C ALA A 3 -19.06 -5.05 3.34
N GLY A 4 -19.67 -3.87 3.62
CA GLY A 4 -19.54 -3.14 4.88
C GLY A 4 -18.63 -1.91 4.84
N PHE A 5 -17.78 -1.75 3.81
CA PHE A 5 -16.82 -0.65 3.74
C PHE A 5 -17.48 0.72 3.49
N THR A 6 -16.85 1.76 4.06
CA THR A 6 -17.27 3.17 3.93
C THR A 6 -16.34 3.97 3.03
N GLY A 7 -15.12 3.47 2.77
CA GLY A 7 -14.14 4.08 1.88
C GLY A 7 -13.58 3.08 0.90
N MET A 8 -12.94 3.59 -0.15
CA MET A 8 -12.17 2.78 -1.09
C MET A 8 -11.07 3.61 -1.75
N GLU A 9 -10.03 2.95 -2.18
CA GLU A 9 -8.97 3.58 -2.97
C GLU A 9 -9.33 3.65 -4.45
N LYS A 10 -8.85 4.71 -5.13
CA LYS A 10 -9.01 4.87 -6.58
C LYS A 10 -8.32 3.74 -7.33
N GLY A 11 -9.10 2.92 -7.99
CA GLY A 11 -8.63 1.90 -8.91
C GLY A 11 -8.60 2.39 -10.37
N ARG A 12 -8.01 1.59 -11.25
CA ARG A 12 -7.83 1.91 -12.69
C ARG A 12 -9.13 2.16 -13.47
N ARG A 13 -10.27 1.69 -12.96
CA ARG A 13 -11.58 1.83 -13.62
C ARG A 13 -12.40 3.01 -13.10
N PHE A 14 -11.86 3.75 -12.16
CA PHE A 14 -12.52 4.94 -11.64
C PHE A 14 -12.41 6.08 -12.66
N PRO A 15 -13.39 7.01 -12.66
CA PRO A 15 -13.31 8.23 -13.44
C PRO A 15 -12.04 9.03 -13.15
N GLU A 16 -11.59 9.80 -14.16
CA GLU A 16 -10.40 10.63 -14.07
C GLU A 16 -10.72 12.13 -13.82
N SER A 17 -12.02 12.46 -13.70
CA SER A 17 -12.47 13.83 -13.37
C SER A 17 -13.34 13.83 -12.11
N ALA A 18 -13.29 14.90 -11.33
CA ALA A 18 -14.14 15.07 -10.16
C ALA A 18 -15.63 15.10 -10.52
N ALA A 19 -15.97 15.72 -11.65
CA ALA A 19 -17.35 15.80 -12.11
C ALA A 19 -17.99 14.41 -12.36
N GLU A 20 -17.20 13.46 -12.83
CA GLU A 20 -17.65 12.08 -13.04
C GLU A 20 -17.50 11.22 -11.78
N MET A 21 -16.45 11.46 -10.96
CA MET A 21 -16.15 10.69 -9.76
C MET A 21 -17.16 10.93 -8.64
N LEU A 22 -17.48 12.19 -8.33
CA LEU A 22 -18.38 12.54 -7.22
C LEU A 22 -19.74 11.87 -7.32
N PRO A 23 -20.45 11.83 -8.47
CA PRO A 23 -21.71 11.09 -8.59
C PRO A 23 -21.57 9.59 -8.33
N VAL A 24 -20.42 8.98 -8.72
CA VAL A 24 -20.14 7.54 -8.50
C VAL A 24 -19.97 7.26 -7.01
N LEU A 25 -19.13 8.04 -6.33
CA LEU A 25 -18.89 7.91 -4.88
C LEU A 25 -20.21 8.11 -4.10
N LYS A 26 -20.95 9.17 -4.42
CA LYS A 26 -22.27 9.45 -3.81
C LYS A 26 -23.27 8.32 -4.02
N LYS A 27 -23.37 7.78 -5.24
CA LYS A 27 -24.26 6.66 -5.56
C LYS A 27 -23.89 5.39 -4.80
N ALA A 28 -22.58 5.13 -4.64
CA ALA A 28 -22.08 3.98 -3.92
C ALA A 28 -22.09 4.17 -2.39
N ASP A 29 -22.33 5.39 -1.92
CA ASP A 29 -22.27 5.80 -0.51
C ASP A 29 -20.91 5.44 0.12
N VAL A 30 -19.81 5.83 -0.56
CA VAL A 30 -18.43 5.64 -0.12
C VAL A 30 -17.63 6.91 -0.33
N THR A 31 -16.57 7.07 0.44
CA THR A 31 -15.55 8.12 0.25
C THR A 31 -14.30 7.57 -0.42
N LEU A 32 -13.50 8.43 -1.03
CA LEU A 32 -12.18 8.06 -1.52
C LEU A 32 -11.18 8.20 -0.36
N CYS A 33 -10.51 7.10 0.03
CA CYS A 33 -9.53 7.10 1.11
C CYS A 33 -8.07 7.16 0.63
N GLY A 34 -7.85 7.20 -0.68
CA GLY A 34 -6.54 7.25 -1.29
C GLY A 34 -6.55 6.69 -2.71
N GLY A 35 -5.38 6.38 -3.21
CA GLY A 35 -5.22 5.69 -4.48
C GLY A 35 -3.77 5.67 -4.95
N TRP A 36 -3.45 4.64 -5.71
CA TRP A 36 -2.10 4.34 -6.19
C TRP A 36 -1.61 5.34 -7.22
N TYR A 37 -0.39 5.87 -7.00
CA TYR A 37 0.39 6.61 -7.96
C TYR A 37 1.74 5.91 -8.24
N SER A 38 2.02 5.65 -9.51
CA SER A 38 3.28 5.06 -9.98
C SER A 38 4.34 6.15 -10.15
N GLY A 39 5.19 6.33 -9.16
CA GLY A 39 6.27 7.31 -9.19
C GLY A 39 7.56 6.77 -9.79
N THR A 40 8.45 7.67 -10.17
CA THR A 40 9.74 7.37 -10.81
C THR A 40 10.87 8.27 -10.30
N VAL A 41 10.78 8.72 -9.05
CA VAL A 41 11.71 9.67 -8.41
C VAL A 41 13.14 9.10 -8.32
N VAL A 42 13.30 7.77 -8.27
CA VAL A 42 14.62 7.12 -8.34
C VAL A 42 15.38 7.53 -9.60
N ASN A 43 14.72 7.56 -10.76
CA ASN A 43 15.37 7.75 -12.05
C ASN A 43 15.18 9.15 -12.66
N GLU A 44 14.07 9.82 -12.36
CA GLU A 44 13.68 11.08 -13.00
C GLU A 44 13.80 12.28 -12.05
N SER A 45 13.80 13.48 -12.61
CA SER A 45 13.85 14.71 -11.81
C SER A 45 12.54 14.95 -11.05
N LEU A 46 12.60 15.80 -10.03
CA LEU A 46 11.41 16.18 -9.27
C LEU A 46 10.40 16.89 -10.15
N GLU A 47 10.82 17.79 -11.03
CA GLU A 47 9.94 18.56 -11.93
C GLU A 47 9.12 17.66 -12.85
N VAL A 48 9.73 16.57 -13.36
CA VAL A 48 9.02 15.57 -14.18
C VAL A 48 7.95 14.86 -13.36
N ASN A 49 8.29 14.42 -12.16
CA ASN A 49 7.35 13.75 -11.27
C ASN A 49 6.24 14.72 -10.77
N GLN A 50 6.58 15.95 -10.44
CA GLN A 50 5.63 17.00 -10.04
C GLN A 50 4.60 17.28 -11.13
N LYS A 51 5.06 17.49 -12.37
CA LYS A 51 4.16 17.71 -13.51
C LYS A 51 3.24 16.52 -13.77
N ARG A 52 3.76 15.29 -13.59
CA ARG A 52 3.00 14.04 -13.84
C ARG A 52 1.94 13.78 -12.77
N ILE A 53 2.21 14.09 -11.50
CA ILE A 53 1.28 13.84 -10.39
C ILE A 53 0.21 14.93 -10.26
N GLN A 54 0.44 16.15 -10.80
CA GLN A 54 -0.44 17.30 -10.62
C GLN A 54 -1.93 17.00 -10.94
N PRO A 55 -2.29 16.32 -12.04
CA PRO A 55 -3.69 15.98 -12.30
C PRO A 55 -4.34 15.11 -11.21
N MET A 56 -3.56 14.23 -10.57
CA MET A 56 -4.07 13.42 -9.47
C MET A 56 -4.24 14.23 -8.19
N ILE A 57 -3.33 15.15 -7.90
CA ILE A 57 -3.47 16.12 -6.80
C ILE A 57 -4.76 16.92 -6.98
N ASP A 58 -5.00 17.46 -8.16
CA ASP A 58 -6.18 18.28 -8.46
C ASP A 58 -7.47 17.45 -8.29
N LEU A 59 -7.49 16.22 -8.82
CA LEU A 59 -8.62 15.32 -8.68
C LEU A 59 -8.88 14.97 -7.20
N PHE A 60 -7.85 14.57 -6.45
CA PHE A 60 -7.98 14.11 -5.07
C PHE A 60 -8.43 15.23 -4.13
N LYS A 61 -7.93 16.45 -4.33
CA LYS A 61 -8.43 17.64 -3.62
C LYS A 61 -9.90 17.91 -3.90
N ALA A 62 -10.33 17.75 -5.16
CA ALA A 62 -11.72 17.99 -5.54
C ALA A 62 -12.71 16.95 -5.03
N VAL A 63 -12.24 15.77 -4.61
CA VAL A 63 -13.07 14.68 -4.06
C VAL A 63 -12.76 14.39 -2.58
N ASP A 64 -12.02 15.27 -1.90
CA ASP A 64 -11.64 15.19 -0.49
C ASP A 64 -10.90 13.91 -0.10
N ALA A 65 -10.07 13.37 -1.01
CA ALA A 65 -9.22 12.23 -0.69
C ALA A 65 -8.09 12.66 0.26
N PRO A 66 -7.76 11.87 1.30
CA PRO A 66 -6.81 12.29 2.34
C PRO A 66 -5.34 12.19 1.92
N CYS A 67 -4.99 11.30 0.99
CA CYS A 67 -3.60 11.09 0.58
C CYS A 67 -3.49 10.41 -0.78
N ILE A 68 -2.28 10.47 -1.34
CA ILE A 68 -1.85 9.65 -2.47
C ILE A 68 -0.98 8.50 -1.96
N VAL A 69 -1.31 7.28 -2.36
CA VAL A 69 -0.49 6.08 -2.14
C VAL A 69 0.60 6.06 -3.19
N TYR A 70 1.83 6.36 -2.79
CA TYR A 70 2.97 6.44 -3.69
C TYR A 70 3.74 5.13 -3.74
N GLY A 71 3.79 4.47 -4.90
CA GLY A 71 4.69 3.36 -5.18
C GLY A 71 5.83 3.78 -6.11
N GLU A 72 7.09 3.49 -5.75
CA GLU A 72 8.23 3.68 -6.65
C GLU A 72 8.29 2.58 -7.69
N THR A 73 8.03 2.92 -8.94
CA THR A 73 7.97 1.97 -10.04
C THR A 73 9.16 2.03 -10.99
N ALA A 74 10.09 2.98 -10.79
CA ALA A 74 11.33 3.00 -11.56
C ALA A 74 12.13 1.72 -11.31
N ARG A 75 12.51 1.05 -12.39
CA ARG A 75 13.19 -0.25 -12.39
C ARG A 75 12.39 -1.40 -11.77
N SER A 76 11.15 -1.18 -11.29
CA SER A 76 10.32 -2.24 -10.72
C SER A 76 10.01 -3.32 -11.75
N VAL A 77 9.99 -4.58 -11.31
CA VAL A 77 9.59 -5.73 -12.13
C VAL A 77 8.21 -6.29 -11.74
N GLN A 78 7.49 -5.61 -10.86
CA GLN A 78 6.18 -6.07 -10.36
C GLN A 78 5.14 -6.34 -11.46
N GLY A 79 5.18 -5.58 -12.57
CA GLY A 79 4.28 -5.75 -13.71
C GLY A 79 4.82 -6.65 -14.82
N VAL A 80 6.02 -7.21 -14.67
CA VAL A 80 6.73 -7.93 -15.74
C VAL A 80 6.65 -9.44 -15.49
N LYS A 81 5.76 -10.12 -16.23
CA LYS A 81 5.52 -11.56 -16.03
C LYS A 81 6.74 -12.45 -16.30
N SER A 82 7.65 -12.03 -17.17
CA SER A 82 8.89 -12.76 -17.49
C SER A 82 10.05 -12.49 -16.53
N ALA A 83 9.89 -11.54 -15.59
CA ALA A 83 10.94 -11.18 -14.65
C ALA A 83 10.74 -11.92 -13.32
N PRO A 84 11.67 -12.80 -12.92
CA PRO A 84 11.56 -13.51 -11.65
C PRO A 84 11.71 -12.56 -10.46
N LEU A 85 11.11 -12.93 -9.32
CA LEU A 85 11.19 -12.17 -8.07
C LEU A 85 12.64 -11.82 -7.68
N ALA A 86 13.58 -12.74 -7.88
CA ALA A 86 15.00 -12.52 -7.57
C ALA A 86 15.65 -11.42 -8.44
N SER A 87 15.03 -10.99 -9.55
CA SER A 87 15.51 -9.92 -10.42
C SER A 87 15.04 -8.52 -10.01
N LYS A 88 14.42 -8.36 -8.86
CA LYS A 88 14.03 -7.05 -8.35
C LYS A 88 15.20 -6.06 -8.35
N PRO A 89 14.96 -4.76 -8.51
CA PRO A 89 16.04 -3.77 -8.43
C PRO A 89 16.68 -3.80 -7.03
N LYS A 90 18.00 -3.68 -7.01
CA LYS A 90 18.81 -3.59 -5.79
C LYS A 90 19.50 -2.25 -5.79
N LEU A 91 19.19 -1.43 -4.81
CA LEU A 91 19.85 -0.16 -4.57
C LEU A 91 20.92 -0.35 -3.48
N SER A 92 22.09 0.25 -3.66
CA SER A 92 23.07 0.39 -2.60
C SER A 92 22.57 1.34 -1.51
N GLU A 93 23.16 1.29 -0.30
CA GLU A 93 22.81 2.24 0.77
C GLU A 93 22.98 3.70 0.32
N ALA A 94 24.01 4.00 -0.45
CA ALA A 94 24.23 5.34 -0.99
C ALA A 94 23.12 5.77 -1.97
N GLU A 95 22.63 4.85 -2.83
CA GLU A 95 21.49 5.12 -3.71
C GLU A 95 20.18 5.29 -2.92
N ILE A 96 19.94 4.46 -1.88
CA ILE A 96 18.78 4.62 -1.00
C ILE A 96 18.85 5.96 -0.26
N ALA A 97 20.01 6.37 0.23
CA ALA A 97 20.18 7.66 0.88
C ALA A 97 19.95 8.85 -0.07
N ALA A 98 20.43 8.75 -1.31
CA ALA A 98 20.16 9.77 -2.33
C ALA A 98 18.67 9.82 -2.71
N TYR A 99 18.06 8.66 -2.90
CA TYR A 99 16.63 8.52 -3.16
C TYR A 99 15.79 9.05 -2.00
N GLY A 100 16.17 8.72 -0.74
CA GLY A 100 15.49 9.16 0.47
C GLY A 100 15.37 10.68 0.56
N ARG A 101 16.42 11.42 0.20
CA ARG A 101 16.36 12.89 0.12
C ARG A 101 15.39 13.36 -0.97
N LYS A 102 15.51 12.80 -2.17
CA LYS A 102 14.63 13.18 -3.29
C LYS A 102 13.14 12.90 -3.02
N ILE A 103 12.82 11.73 -2.43
CA ILE A 103 11.43 11.41 -2.12
C ILE A 103 10.89 12.26 -0.96
N SER A 104 11.75 12.70 -0.04
CA SER A 104 11.37 13.68 0.99
C SER A 104 10.95 15.00 0.36
N ASP A 105 11.82 15.58 -0.49
CA ASP A 105 11.53 16.84 -1.18
C ASP A 105 10.25 16.73 -2.03
N PHE A 106 10.02 15.58 -2.65
CA PHE A 106 8.81 15.33 -3.44
C PHE A 106 7.55 15.24 -2.56
N ALA A 107 7.63 14.53 -1.43
CA ALA A 107 6.53 14.43 -0.48
C ALA A 107 6.17 15.78 0.15
N ASP A 108 7.19 16.57 0.52
CA ASP A 108 7.01 17.92 1.07
C ASP A 108 6.36 18.84 0.04
N TRP A 109 6.77 18.76 -1.24
CA TRP A 109 6.14 19.50 -2.31
C TRP A 109 4.67 19.10 -2.51
N CYS A 110 4.35 17.80 -2.49
CA CYS A 110 2.97 17.32 -2.59
C CYS A 110 2.11 17.82 -1.42
N ALA A 111 2.64 17.75 -0.18
CA ALA A 111 1.95 18.25 1.00
C ALA A 111 1.72 19.77 0.93
N ALA A 112 2.71 20.55 0.48
CA ALA A 112 2.57 21.99 0.26
C ALA A 112 1.52 22.34 -0.81
N ASN A 113 1.25 21.42 -1.76
CA ASN A 113 0.17 21.54 -2.73
C ASN A 113 -1.18 20.99 -2.22
N GLY A 114 -1.26 20.63 -0.94
CA GLY A 114 -2.48 20.20 -0.26
C GLY A 114 -2.83 18.73 -0.48
N MET A 115 -1.86 17.89 -0.87
CA MET A 115 -2.08 16.46 -1.05
C MET A 115 -0.88 15.65 -0.53
N PRO A 116 -0.91 15.18 0.72
CA PRO A 116 0.18 14.39 1.28
C PRO A 116 0.34 13.04 0.57
N LEU A 117 1.58 12.53 0.57
CA LEU A 117 1.91 11.19 0.12
C LEU A 117 2.02 10.23 1.29
N SER A 118 1.63 8.96 1.06
CA SER A 118 2.03 7.82 1.88
C SER A 118 2.84 6.86 1.03
N TYR A 119 4.10 6.66 1.38
CA TYR A 119 5.03 5.81 0.64
C TYR A 119 4.70 4.33 0.85
N HIS A 120 4.43 3.62 -0.22
CA HIS A 120 4.14 2.19 -0.20
C HIS A 120 5.39 1.39 -0.62
N HIS A 121 6.02 0.68 0.34
CA HIS A 121 7.01 -0.36 0.02
C HIS A 121 6.31 -1.53 -0.67
N HIS A 122 6.94 -2.13 -1.69
CA HIS A 122 6.23 -3.11 -2.50
C HIS A 122 7.15 -4.23 -2.98
N MET A 123 6.60 -5.44 -3.07
CA MET A 123 7.30 -6.57 -3.68
C MET A 123 7.75 -6.24 -5.11
N ALA A 124 8.92 -6.75 -5.49
CA ALA A 124 9.53 -6.56 -6.81
C ALA A 124 9.85 -5.10 -7.18
N ALA A 125 9.85 -4.17 -6.21
CA ALA A 125 10.22 -2.76 -6.33
C ALA A 125 11.58 -2.45 -5.67
N ALA A 126 12.00 -1.19 -5.73
CA ALA A 126 13.30 -0.74 -5.21
C ALA A 126 13.41 -0.86 -3.68
N ILE A 127 12.31 -0.65 -2.97
CA ILE A 127 12.20 -0.82 -1.51
C ILE A 127 11.19 -1.94 -1.25
N GLU A 128 11.68 -3.11 -0.93
CA GLU A 128 10.90 -4.33 -0.73
C GLU A 128 11.10 -4.89 0.68
N THR A 129 12.34 -5.10 1.07
CA THR A 129 12.69 -5.76 2.33
C THR A 129 12.64 -4.78 3.51
N GLU A 130 12.49 -5.33 4.72
CA GLU A 130 12.53 -4.55 5.95
C GLU A 130 13.84 -3.74 6.07
N ALA A 131 14.99 -4.32 5.74
CA ALA A 131 16.28 -3.63 5.78
C ALA A 131 16.35 -2.44 4.79
N GLU A 132 15.78 -2.59 3.59
CA GLU A 132 15.68 -1.50 2.61
C GLU A 132 14.72 -0.40 3.12
N LEU A 133 13.61 -0.79 3.76
CA LEU A 133 12.68 0.14 4.37
C LEU A 133 13.33 0.90 5.53
N ASP A 134 14.05 0.22 6.42
CA ASP A 134 14.79 0.86 7.52
C ASP A 134 15.79 1.90 7.00
N LEU A 135 16.52 1.57 5.93
CA LEU A 135 17.44 2.51 5.27
C LEU A 135 16.69 3.71 4.68
N LEU A 136 15.57 3.48 3.98
CA LEU A 136 14.76 4.57 3.46
C LEU A 136 14.24 5.47 4.58
N MET A 137 13.70 4.90 5.65
CA MET A 137 13.19 5.66 6.80
C MET A 137 14.30 6.45 7.52
N LYS A 138 15.50 5.90 7.58
CA LYS A 138 16.70 6.59 8.13
C LYS A 138 17.08 7.82 7.29
N HIS A 139 16.97 7.75 5.98
CA HIS A 139 17.46 8.76 5.04
C HIS A 139 16.38 9.65 4.43
N SER A 140 15.13 9.53 4.88
CA SER A 140 14.00 10.31 4.38
C SER A 140 13.09 10.81 5.49
N THR A 141 12.21 11.75 5.15
CA THR A 141 11.07 12.19 5.97
C THR A 141 9.73 11.72 5.41
N VAL A 142 9.71 10.95 4.32
CA VAL A 142 8.47 10.53 3.64
C VAL A 142 7.53 9.78 4.58
N PRO A 143 6.23 10.12 4.65
CA PRO A 143 5.26 9.32 5.40
C PRO A 143 5.15 7.91 4.84
N LEU A 144 4.82 6.94 5.68
CA LEU A 144 4.80 5.53 5.35
C LEU A 144 3.36 5.01 5.25
N LEU A 145 3.05 4.36 4.15
CA LEU A 145 1.98 3.37 4.09
C LEU A 145 2.57 2.03 4.55
N PHE A 146 2.06 1.50 5.63
CA PHE A 146 2.43 0.18 6.11
C PHE A 146 1.53 -0.88 5.47
N ASP A 147 2.12 -1.82 4.73
CA ASP A 147 1.43 -2.98 4.16
C ASP A 147 1.94 -4.27 4.78
N ALA A 148 1.07 -4.94 5.55
CA ALA A 148 1.42 -6.15 6.27
C ALA A 148 1.77 -7.33 5.33
N GLY A 149 1.08 -7.45 4.20
CA GLY A 149 1.26 -8.55 3.27
C GLY A 149 2.54 -8.44 2.48
N HIS A 150 2.86 -7.25 1.94
CA HIS A 150 4.12 -7.05 1.24
C HIS A 150 5.32 -7.24 2.16
N MET A 151 5.23 -6.76 3.40
CA MET A 151 6.31 -6.93 4.38
C MET A 151 6.53 -8.40 4.73
N ALA A 152 5.46 -9.14 5.02
CA ALA A 152 5.55 -10.57 5.31
C ALA A 152 6.05 -11.39 4.12
N PHE A 153 5.61 -11.08 2.90
CA PHE A 153 6.11 -11.74 1.69
C PHE A 153 7.62 -11.50 1.48
N ALA A 154 8.10 -10.31 1.83
CA ALA A 154 9.53 -9.99 1.79
C ALA A 154 10.34 -10.68 2.91
N GLY A 155 9.68 -11.35 3.85
CA GLY A 155 10.30 -12.02 5.01
C GLY A 155 10.57 -11.07 6.19
N GLY A 156 9.95 -9.89 6.20
CA GLY A 156 10.07 -8.91 7.28
C GLY A 156 9.10 -9.17 8.44
N ASP A 157 9.36 -8.53 9.55
CA ASP A 157 8.56 -8.61 10.79
C ASP A 157 7.64 -7.38 10.90
N ASN A 158 6.35 -7.60 10.73
CA ASN A 158 5.32 -6.56 10.79
C ASN A 158 5.32 -5.79 12.12
N LEU A 159 5.49 -6.49 13.25
CA LEU A 159 5.47 -5.86 14.56
C LEU A 159 6.73 -5.01 14.78
N ARG A 160 7.88 -5.46 14.28
CA ARG A 160 9.13 -4.69 14.34
C ARG A 160 9.04 -3.43 13.49
N VAL A 161 8.51 -3.52 12.26
CA VAL A 161 8.29 -2.35 11.39
C VAL A 161 7.35 -1.34 12.05
N ILE A 162 6.24 -1.78 12.63
CA ILE A 162 5.33 -0.89 13.38
C ILE A 162 6.08 -0.23 14.54
N ASN A 163 6.80 -1.00 15.36
CA ASN A 163 7.50 -0.46 16.51
C ASN A 163 8.58 0.56 16.14
N ASN A 164 9.32 0.32 15.06
CA ASN A 164 10.40 1.19 14.61
C ASN A 164 9.90 2.46 13.92
N HIS A 165 8.80 2.36 13.16
CA HIS A 165 8.39 3.42 12.23
C HIS A 165 6.99 4.00 12.50
N TRP A 166 6.34 3.69 13.62
CA TRP A 166 4.95 4.09 13.92
C TRP A 166 4.65 5.58 13.70
N LYS A 167 5.61 6.48 14.03
CA LYS A 167 5.46 7.94 13.84
C LYS A 167 5.34 8.36 12.37
N ARG A 168 5.70 7.47 11.47
CA ARG A 168 5.70 7.70 10.02
C ARG A 168 4.49 7.08 9.36
N ILE A 169 3.81 6.12 10.01
CA ILE A 169 2.67 5.41 9.45
C ILE A 169 1.47 6.36 9.40
N THR A 170 1.01 6.66 8.18
CA THR A 170 -0.13 7.54 7.91
C THR A 170 -1.26 6.84 7.16
N HIS A 171 -1.01 5.64 6.65
CA HIS A 171 -1.97 4.80 5.95
C HIS A 171 -1.64 3.33 6.14
N VAL A 172 -2.64 2.45 6.17
CA VAL A 172 -2.43 1.02 6.43
C VAL A 172 -3.17 0.17 5.42
N HIS A 173 -2.44 -0.74 4.77
CA HIS A 173 -3.00 -1.85 4.01
C HIS A 173 -3.00 -3.11 4.85
N THR A 174 -4.17 -3.68 5.04
CA THR A 174 -4.37 -4.95 5.76
C THR A 174 -4.41 -6.12 4.76
N LYS A 175 -3.41 -6.20 3.92
CA LYS A 175 -3.21 -7.32 2.99
C LYS A 175 -2.70 -8.53 3.77
N ASP A 176 -3.33 -9.68 3.60
CA ASP A 176 -2.88 -10.94 4.19
C ASP A 176 -2.14 -11.79 3.15
N VAL A 177 -1.44 -12.80 3.61
CA VAL A 177 -0.65 -13.71 2.76
C VAL A 177 -0.89 -15.16 3.15
N ARG A 178 -0.75 -16.06 2.18
CA ARG A 178 -0.69 -17.50 2.43
C ARG A 178 0.76 -17.96 2.43
N MET A 179 1.37 -18.07 3.60
CA MET A 179 2.80 -18.41 3.74
C MET A 179 3.15 -19.72 3.05
N GLY A 180 2.29 -20.74 3.08
CA GLY A 180 2.53 -22.02 2.38
C GLY A 180 2.65 -21.86 0.85
N VAL A 181 2.01 -20.84 0.25
CA VAL A 181 2.20 -20.51 -1.17
C VAL A 181 3.54 -19.81 -1.38
N ILE A 182 3.86 -18.84 -0.52
CA ILE A 182 5.10 -18.06 -0.59
C ILE A 182 6.33 -18.95 -0.44
N ASP A 183 6.31 -19.89 0.53
CA ASP A 183 7.39 -20.83 0.81
C ASP A 183 7.63 -21.81 -0.36
N GLY A 184 6.58 -22.10 -1.13
CA GLY A 184 6.67 -22.96 -2.32
C GLY A 184 7.12 -22.26 -3.60
N LEU A 185 7.39 -20.92 -3.59
CA LEU A 185 7.79 -20.18 -4.79
C LEU A 185 9.28 -20.37 -5.12
N ASP A 186 9.56 -20.67 -6.38
CA ASP A 186 10.93 -20.54 -6.93
C ASP A 186 11.18 -19.08 -7.34
N ARG A 187 11.71 -18.27 -6.42
CA ARG A 187 11.98 -16.85 -6.65
C ARG A 187 12.97 -16.57 -7.79
N THR A 188 13.71 -17.58 -8.26
CA THR A 188 14.64 -17.45 -9.39
C THR A 188 13.99 -17.65 -10.75
N ARG A 189 12.75 -18.16 -10.79
CA ARG A 189 11.99 -18.46 -12.00
C ARG A 189 10.62 -17.77 -12.05
N GLU A 190 9.99 -17.59 -10.89
CA GLU A 190 8.63 -17.10 -10.80
C GLU A 190 8.60 -15.60 -10.59
N SER A 191 7.69 -14.95 -11.31
CA SER A 191 7.45 -13.51 -11.22
C SER A 191 6.53 -13.18 -10.05
N PHE A 192 6.45 -11.89 -9.71
CA PHE A 192 5.45 -11.37 -8.79
C PHE A 192 4.03 -11.72 -9.24
N LEU A 193 3.73 -11.59 -10.54
CA LEU A 193 2.41 -11.94 -11.09
C LEU A 193 2.11 -13.45 -11.00
N ASP A 194 3.12 -14.32 -11.07
CA ASP A 194 2.92 -15.76 -10.82
C ASP A 194 2.54 -16.02 -9.36
N ALA A 195 3.19 -15.34 -8.42
CA ALA A 195 2.86 -15.44 -7.00
C ALA A 195 1.41 -14.97 -6.74
N VAL A 196 0.99 -13.84 -7.33
CA VAL A 196 -0.39 -13.33 -7.25
C VAL A 196 -1.39 -14.37 -7.79
N VAL A 197 -1.14 -14.93 -8.97
CA VAL A 197 -2.04 -15.92 -9.61
C VAL A 197 -2.10 -17.22 -8.80
N LYS A 198 -1.00 -17.61 -8.16
CA LYS A 198 -0.94 -18.77 -7.24
C LYS A 198 -1.65 -18.54 -5.91
N GLY A 199 -2.08 -17.30 -5.64
CA GLY A 199 -2.82 -16.94 -4.44
C GLY A 199 -1.94 -16.66 -3.23
N ALA A 200 -0.73 -16.11 -3.44
CA ALA A 200 0.17 -15.68 -2.35
C ALA A 200 -0.49 -14.62 -1.46
N PHE A 201 -1.28 -13.71 -2.05
CA PHE A 201 -2.01 -12.69 -1.30
C PHE A 201 -3.48 -13.04 -1.10
N THR A 202 -4.03 -12.56 0.01
CA THR A 202 -5.43 -12.70 0.36
C THR A 202 -5.89 -11.56 1.29
N VAL A 203 -7.12 -11.65 1.81
CA VAL A 203 -7.70 -10.70 2.75
C VAL A 203 -7.48 -11.15 4.20
N PRO A 204 -7.53 -10.24 5.21
CA PRO A 204 -7.50 -10.60 6.61
C PRO A 204 -8.48 -11.73 6.96
N GLY A 205 -8.00 -12.72 7.72
CA GLY A 205 -8.79 -13.87 8.16
C GLY A 205 -8.86 -15.04 7.17
N ASP A 206 -8.23 -14.91 5.99
CA ASP A 206 -8.11 -16.00 5.01
C ASP A 206 -6.64 -16.34 4.71
N GLY A 207 -5.71 -15.78 5.47
CA GLY A 207 -4.27 -15.97 5.33
C GLY A 207 -3.58 -16.43 6.60
N SER A 208 -2.32 -16.05 6.72
CA SER A 208 -1.42 -16.56 7.76
C SER A 208 -1.02 -15.50 8.79
N LEU A 209 -1.38 -14.21 8.58
CA LEU A 209 -0.93 -13.14 9.45
C LEU A 209 -1.82 -12.99 10.69
N ASP A 210 -1.19 -12.72 11.83
CA ASP A 210 -1.89 -12.38 13.07
C ASP A 210 -2.31 -10.89 13.05
N PHE A 211 -3.47 -10.61 12.40
CA PHE A 211 -4.02 -9.27 12.36
C PHE A 211 -4.44 -8.75 13.73
N GLU A 212 -4.72 -9.61 14.70
CA GLU A 212 -5.03 -9.16 16.05
C GLU A 212 -3.80 -8.52 16.71
N ALA A 213 -2.63 -9.16 16.59
CA ALA A 213 -1.37 -8.59 17.06
C ALA A 213 -0.98 -7.31 16.31
N ILE A 214 -1.13 -7.30 14.98
CA ILE A 214 -0.82 -6.13 14.13
C ILE A 214 -1.68 -4.93 14.51
N VAL A 215 -3.00 -5.10 14.56
CA VAL A 215 -3.95 -4.00 14.86
C VAL A 215 -3.80 -3.51 16.30
N LYS A 216 -3.56 -4.41 17.28
CA LYS A 216 -3.23 -4.03 18.66
C LYS A 216 -1.94 -3.24 18.76
N ALA A 217 -0.90 -3.60 17.98
CA ALA A 217 0.35 -2.85 17.95
C ALA A 217 0.16 -1.42 17.40
N LEU A 218 -0.63 -1.25 16.35
CA LEU A 218 -0.99 0.07 15.79
C LEU A 218 -1.82 0.88 16.80
N ALA A 219 -2.81 0.28 17.45
CA ALA A 219 -3.62 0.93 18.49
C ALA A 219 -2.77 1.40 19.68
N ALA A 220 -1.84 0.56 20.14
CA ALA A 220 -0.92 0.91 21.25
C ALA A 220 0.02 2.07 20.90
N LYS A 221 0.23 2.37 19.62
CA LYS A 221 0.98 3.53 19.13
C LYS A 221 0.10 4.74 18.82
N GLY A 222 -1.22 4.63 19.02
CA GLY A 222 -2.18 5.70 18.76
C GLY A 222 -2.39 5.98 17.28
N TYR A 223 -2.25 4.96 16.41
CA TYR A 223 -2.56 5.14 15.00
C TYR A 223 -4.04 5.42 14.81
N GLU A 224 -4.35 6.50 14.12
CA GLU A 224 -5.70 6.87 13.69
C GLU A 224 -5.65 7.10 12.18
N GLY A 225 -6.57 6.49 11.44
CA GLY A 225 -6.60 6.61 9.98
C GLY A 225 -7.30 5.44 9.30
N TRP A 226 -7.04 5.30 8.02
CA TRP A 226 -7.64 4.26 7.20
C TRP A 226 -6.95 2.91 7.37
N PHE A 227 -7.75 1.87 7.53
CA PHE A 227 -7.35 0.48 7.38
C PHE A 227 -7.99 -0.04 6.10
N VAL A 228 -7.18 -0.26 5.08
CA VAL A 228 -7.65 -0.67 3.77
C VAL A 228 -7.45 -2.17 3.59
N VAL A 229 -8.54 -2.89 3.38
CA VAL A 229 -8.47 -4.30 2.98
C VAL A 229 -8.11 -4.34 1.51
N GLU A 230 -6.92 -4.78 1.22
CA GLU A 230 -6.42 -4.95 -0.13
C GLU A 230 -5.95 -6.38 -0.36
N ALA A 231 -6.29 -6.95 -1.51
CA ALA A 231 -5.81 -8.26 -1.91
C ALA A 231 -5.57 -8.31 -3.41
N GLU A 232 -4.36 -8.66 -3.78
CA GLU A 232 -4.00 -8.94 -5.16
C GLU A 232 -4.30 -10.41 -5.45
N GLN A 233 -5.45 -10.67 -6.08
CA GLN A 233 -5.96 -12.02 -6.27
C GLN A 233 -6.47 -12.24 -7.71
N ASN A 234 -6.51 -13.51 -8.09
CA ASN A 234 -7.19 -13.93 -9.32
C ASN A 234 -8.70 -13.97 -9.09
N PRO A 235 -9.51 -13.06 -9.68
CA PRO A 235 -10.94 -12.98 -9.42
C PRO A 235 -11.74 -14.20 -9.90
N LYS A 236 -11.13 -15.08 -10.71
CA LYS A 236 -11.76 -16.31 -11.17
C LYS A 236 -11.81 -17.41 -10.09
N VAL A 237 -10.88 -17.35 -9.12
CA VAL A 237 -10.79 -18.34 -8.03
C VAL A 237 -11.07 -17.72 -6.67
N SER A 238 -10.95 -16.41 -6.53
CA SER A 238 -11.24 -15.64 -5.33
C SER A 238 -12.28 -14.57 -5.67
N PRO A 239 -13.60 -14.86 -5.53
CA PRO A 239 -14.66 -13.92 -5.86
C PRO A 239 -14.54 -12.62 -5.05
N PRO A 240 -14.38 -11.44 -5.69
CA PRO A 240 -14.00 -10.22 -4.97
C PRO A 240 -14.98 -9.79 -3.87
N LEU A 241 -16.29 -9.95 -4.08
CA LEU A 241 -17.29 -9.56 -3.08
C LEU A 241 -17.22 -10.45 -1.83
N GLU A 242 -17.05 -11.76 -2.00
CA GLU A 242 -16.96 -12.69 -0.88
C GLU A 242 -15.65 -12.49 -0.10
N MET A 243 -14.54 -12.26 -0.83
CA MET A 243 -13.27 -11.92 -0.19
C MET A 243 -13.35 -10.60 0.56
N ALA A 244 -13.98 -9.56 -0.03
CA ALA A 244 -14.20 -8.29 0.65
C ALA A 244 -15.03 -8.44 1.94
N LYS A 245 -16.10 -9.25 1.94
CA LYS A 245 -16.89 -9.55 3.14
C LYS A 245 -16.07 -10.26 4.21
N THR A 246 -15.25 -11.23 3.81
CA THR A 246 -14.36 -11.97 4.73
C THR A 246 -13.36 -11.02 5.39
N GLY A 247 -12.65 -10.22 4.59
CA GLY A 247 -11.68 -9.26 5.11
C GLY A 247 -12.32 -8.18 6.00
N HIS A 248 -13.48 -7.66 5.62
CA HIS A 248 -14.22 -6.72 6.45
C HIS A 248 -14.61 -7.31 7.80
N LYS A 249 -15.18 -8.52 7.80
CA LYS A 249 -15.60 -9.21 9.04
C LYS A 249 -14.43 -9.39 10.00
N GLU A 250 -13.30 -9.86 9.50
CA GLU A 250 -12.12 -10.08 10.35
C GLU A 250 -11.54 -8.74 10.83
N LEU A 251 -11.41 -7.76 9.94
CA LEU A 251 -10.89 -6.44 10.31
C LEU A 251 -11.75 -5.79 11.42
N MET A 252 -13.07 -5.82 11.30
CA MET A 252 -13.97 -5.30 12.33
C MET A 252 -13.81 -6.03 13.67
N ARG A 253 -13.61 -7.36 13.64
CA ARG A 253 -13.39 -8.16 14.85
C ARG A 253 -12.09 -7.73 15.57
N VAL A 254 -10.98 -7.62 14.84
CA VAL A 254 -9.68 -7.28 15.44
C VAL A 254 -9.59 -5.81 15.84
N MET A 255 -10.24 -4.90 15.12
CA MET A 255 -10.33 -3.49 15.49
C MET A 255 -11.11 -3.29 16.79
N ALA A 256 -12.24 -3.98 16.94
CA ALA A 256 -13.01 -3.96 18.18
C ALA A 256 -12.18 -4.53 19.36
N ALA A 257 -11.46 -5.63 19.15
CA ALA A 257 -10.57 -6.23 20.15
C ALA A 257 -9.39 -5.33 20.54
N ALA A 258 -8.99 -4.40 19.67
CA ALA A 258 -7.95 -3.40 19.91
C ALA A 258 -8.49 -2.07 20.47
N GLY A 259 -9.80 -1.92 20.63
CA GLY A 259 -10.44 -0.73 21.18
C GLY A 259 -10.66 0.41 20.18
N TYR A 260 -10.61 0.14 18.89
CA TYR A 260 -10.92 1.16 17.87
C TYR A 260 -12.44 1.42 17.79
N GLU A 261 -12.77 2.70 17.69
CA GLU A 261 -14.10 3.15 17.22
C GLU A 261 -14.02 3.37 15.70
N VAL A 262 -14.85 2.66 14.95
CA VAL A 262 -14.88 2.78 13.49
C VAL A 262 -15.90 3.84 13.10
N VAL A 263 -15.44 4.93 12.50
CA VAL A 263 -16.31 5.98 11.95
C VAL A 263 -16.90 5.47 10.63
N GLN A 264 -18.24 5.50 10.52
CA GLN A 264 -18.99 5.05 9.35
C GLN A 264 -19.51 6.22 8.51
#